data_60d2efbaed846ab5004d619f8dbe9e5d
#
_entry.id   60d2efbaed846ab5004d619f8dbe9e5d
#
_cell.length_a   1.000
_cell.length_b   1.000
_cell.length_c   1.000
_cell.angle_alpha   90.00
_cell.angle_beta   90.00
_cell.angle_gamma   90.00
#
_symmetry.space_group_name_H-M   'P 1'
#
loop_
_entity.id
_entity.type
_entity.pdbx_description
1 polymer ?
#
loop_
_entity_poly.entity_id
_entity_poly.type
_entity_poly.pdbx_seq_one_letter_code
_entity_poly.pdbx_strand_id
1 'polypeptide(L)'
;MTEGHGDDIYRYDDIRINFSSNVYTHADLSKLQDHLREVIYLIRNYPEPEPFTLEAIIARKQGVPADCVLVTSGATEAIYLIARTFALQQESFSASILHPTFSEYEDACRMYGIPTLSDNDANAHSILWLCNPNNPTGSVVSPEKIQQYAQQFDYVVVDQSYEDYTQAPMLTPQDVVSSDNILQLHSLTKTYAIPGLRIGYIIAPSHLIGLLRQYMGPWTVNTLAIEACKWLMENDVRVLPDLNTYLTETERLRQRLNQIPGIKAAETQTNFFLAQIKPYTAAELKDYLARSHHILIRDASNFRGLTPHHFRISTQTSQENDLLVNAIEEFMQRKKTFPTWE
;
A
#
# COMPACT_ATOMS: atom_id res chain seq x y z
N MET A 1 -8.80 13.45 -8.64
CA MET A 1 -8.17 12.65 -7.55
C MET A 1 -9.27 12.31 -6.56
N THR A 2 -9.31 11.07 -6.11
CA THR A 2 -10.28 10.62 -5.10
C THR A 2 -9.99 11.31 -3.77
N GLU A 3 -10.96 11.95 -3.16
CA GLU A 3 -10.81 12.56 -1.83
C GLU A 3 -10.70 11.49 -0.75
N GLY A 4 -9.90 11.73 0.29
CA GLY A 4 -9.84 10.88 1.49
C GLY A 4 -8.82 9.75 1.38
N HIS A 5 -7.54 10.07 1.34
CA HIS A 5 -6.47 9.10 1.54
C HIS A 5 -6.36 8.67 3.02
N GLY A 6 -5.68 7.55 3.29
CA GLY A 6 -5.28 7.19 4.65
C GLY A 6 -4.21 8.16 5.18
N ASP A 7 -3.96 8.09 6.50
CA ASP A 7 -2.94 8.90 7.17
C ASP A 7 -3.20 10.42 7.12
N ASP A 8 -4.48 10.80 7.23
CA ASP A 8 -4.90 12.21 7.24
C ASP A 8 -4.78 12.85 8.65
N ILE A 9 -3.67 12.57 9.32
CA ILE A 9 -3.29 13.10 10.64
C ILE A 9 -3.44 14.63 10.70
N TYR A 10 -3.07 15.32 9.61
CA TYR A 10 -3.13 16.79 9.50
C TYR A 10 -4.53 17.38 9.64
N ARG A 11 -5.58 16.56 9.65
CA ARG A 11 -6.99 16.99 9.85
C ARG A 11 -7.40 17.02 11.32
N TYR A 12 -6.57 16.49 12.21
CA TYR A 12 -6.89 16.35 13.63
C TYR A 12 -5.74 16.85 14.50
N ASP A 13 -6.09 17.42 15.64
CA ASP A 13 -5.12 17.81 16.64
C ASP A 13 -4.78 16.59 17.53
N ASP A 14 -3.49 16.42 17.83
CA ASP A 14 -2.99 15.46 18.83
C ASP A 14 -3.38 13.99 18.62
N ILE A 15 -3.21 13.45 17.40
CA ILE A 15 -3.31 11.99 17.16
C ILE A 15 -2.10 11.29 17.77
N ARG A 16 -2.34 10.31 18.63
CA ARG A 16 -1.32 9.55 19.36
C ARG A 16 -1.17 8.13 18.84
N ILE A 17 -2.25 7.52 18.36
CA ILE A 17 -2.25 6.15 17.85
C ILE A 17 -2.84 6.14 16.44
N ASN A 18 -2.07 5.61 15.49
CA ASN A 18 -2.45 5.64 14.08
C ASN A 18 -2.65 4.22 13.52
N PHE A 19 -3.91 3.84 13.32
CA PHE A 19 -4.33 2.59 12.66
C PHE A 19 -4.68 2.80 11.18
N SER A 20 -4.45 4.00 10.62
CA SER A 20 -4.94 4.38 9.28
C SER A 20 -3.91 4.15 8.16
N SER A 21 -2.60 4.18 8.47
CA SER A 21 -1.53 4.27 7.46
C SER A 21 -1.10 2.92 6.85
N ASN A 22 -1.46 1.79 7.46
CA ASN A 22 -0.90 0.45 7.17
C ASN A 22 0.64 0.40 7.30
N VAL A 23 1.20 1.22 8.17
CA VAL A 23 2.63 1.23 8.53
C VAL A 23 2.74 0.87 10.00
N TYR A 24 3.73 0.05 10.35
CA TYR A 24 4.04 -0.22 11.75
C TYR A 24 4.69 1.00 12.39
N THR A 25 3.99 1.64 13.34
CA THR A 25 4.40 2.95 13.89
C THR A 25 5.51 2.84 14.93
N HIS A 26 5.81 1.64 15.44
CA HIS A 26 6.84 1.37 16.45
C HIS A 26 8.14 0.83 15.89
N ALA A 27 8.38 1.01 14.59
CA ALA A 27 9.64 0.64 13.97
C ALA A 27 10.80 1.44 14.59
N ASP A 28 11.85 0.74 15.05
CA ASP A 28 13.06 1.42 15.52
C ASP A 28 13.89 1.91 14.33
N LEU A 29 13.81 3.20 14.11
CA LEU A 29 14.55 3.90 13.05
C LEU A 29 15.76 4.68 13.58
N SER A 30 16.15 4.51 14.84
CA SER A 30 17.22 5.29 15.48
C SER A 30 18.55 5.23 14.70
N LYS A 31 18.99 4.03 14.34
CA LYS A 31 20.21 3.82 13.55
C LYS A 31 20.14 4.44 12.15
N LEU A 32 18.99 4.35 11.49
CA LEU A 32 18.76 5.01 10.22
C LEU A 32 18.81 6.54 10.36
N GLN A 33 18.21 7.07 11.42
CA GLN A 33 18.23 8.51 11.69
C GLN A 33 19.65 9.00 11.94
N ASP A 34 20.49 8.25 12.64
CA ASP A 34 21.89 8.57 12.86
C ASP A 34 22.66 8.56 11.55
N HIS A 35 22.49 7.52 10.71
CA HIS A 35 23.08 7.49 9.38
C HIS A 35 22.65 8.70 8.52
N LEU A 36 21.35 9.02 8.50
CA LEU A 36 20.87 10.18 7.75
C LEU A 36 21.44 11.51 8.23
N ARG A 37 21.69 11.68 9.54
CA ARG A 37 22.40 12.86 10.08
C ARG A 37 23.85 12.96 9.56
N GLU A 38 24.53 11.82 9.45
CA GLU A 38 25.91 11.77 8.92
C GLU A 38 25.97 12.15 7.44
N VAL A 39 24.96 11.77 6.64
CA VAL A 39 24.96 12.00 5.19
C VAL A 39 24.11 13.20 4.76
N ILE A 40 23.51 13.96 5.68
CA ILE A 40 22.62 15.09 5.37
C ILE A 40 23.29 16.13 4.47
N TYR A 41 24.60 16.28 4.52
CA TYR A 41 25.36 17.21 3.68
C TYR A 41 25.22 16.92 2.18
N LEU A 42 24.86 15.69 1.78
CA LEU A 42 24.66 15.29 0.38
C LEU A 42 23.51 16.04 -0.30
N ILE A 43 22.58 16.63 0.46
CA ILE A 43 21.48 17.45 -0.10
C ILE A 43 21.99 18.67 -0.90
N ARG A 44 23.26 18.99 -0.80
CA ARG A 44 23.92 20.10 -1.55
C ARG A 44 24.09 19.80 -3.04
N ASN A 45 24.03 18.52 -3.42
CA ASN A 45 24.23 18.05 -4.78
C ASN A 45 22.97 17.38 -5.31
N TYR A 46 22.80 17.38 -6.63
CA TYR A 46 21.82 16.53 -7.27
C TYR A 46 22.15 15.06 -7.00
N PRO A 47 21.13 14.21 -6.78
CA PRO A 47 21.35 12.77 -6.74
C PRO A 47 21.73 12.22 -8.13
N GLU A 48 21.93 10.92 -8.24
CA GLU A 48 22.00 10.26 -9.54
C GLU A 48 20.73 10.58 -10.36
N PRO A 49 20.85 10.94 -11.66
CA PRO A 49 19.67 11.22 -12.51
C PRO A 49 18.68 10.06 -12.54
N GLU A 50 19.17 8.85 -12.56
CA GLU A 50 18.49 7.59 -12.27
C GLU A 50 19.27 6.91 -11.13
N PRO A 51 18.61 6.32 -10.13
CA PRO A 51 19.30 5.80 -8.93
C PRO A 51 19.95 4.41 -9.17
N PHE A 52 20.85 4.32 -10.15
CA PHE A 52 21.50 3.08 -10.61
C PHE A 52 22.21 2.31 -9.50
N THR A 53 22.82 3.01 -8.54
CA THR A 53 23.50 2.34 -7.42
C THR A 53 22.51 1.60 -6.53
N LEU A 54 21.34 2.20 -6.27
CA LEU A 54 20.29 1.55 -5.50
C LEU A 54 19.62 0.42 -6.31
N GLU A 55 19.40 0.62 -7.60
CA GLU A 55 18.84 -0.43 -8.48
C GLU A 55 19.73 -1.66 -8.51
N ALA A 56 21.06 -1.50 -8.57
CA ALA A 56 22.01 -2.60 -8.53
C ALA A 56 21.97 -3.37 -7.18
N ILE A 57 21.77 -2.66 -6.06
CA ILE A 57 21.61 -3.29 -4.74
C ILE A 57 20.31 -4.10 -4.68
N ILE A 58 19.20 -3.51 -5.15
CA ILE A 58 17.90 -4.18 -5.20
C ILE A 58 17.98 -5.42 -6.08
N ALA A 59 18.51 -5.30 -7.30
CA ALA A 59 18.66 -6.39 -8.26
C ALA A 59 19.42 -7.58 -7.65
N ARG A 60 20.57 -7.30 -7.00
CA ARG A 60 21.35 -8.32 -6.29
C ARG A 60 20.57 -9.00 -5.17
N LYS A 61 19.80 -8.24 -4.36
CA LYS A 61 18.99 -8.80 -3.28
C LYS A 61 17.81 -9.62 -3.78
N GLN A 62 17.19 -9.18 -4.86
CA GLN A 62 16.06 -9.86 -5.49
C GLN A 62 16.49 -11.00 -6.43
N GLY A 63 17.78 -11.14 -6.70
CA GLY A 63 18.33 -12.19 -7.57
C GLY A 63 17.92 -12.02 -9.03
N VAL A 64 17.76 -10.79 -9.51
CA VAL A 64 17.35 -10.45 -10.89
C VAL A 64 18.40 -9.56 -11.57
N PRO A 65 18.42 -9.46 -12.92
CA PRO A 65 19.27 -8.52 -13.63
C PRO A 65 18.96 -7.06 -13.28
N ALA A 66 19.97 -6.19 -13.27
CA ALA A 66 19.79 -4.79 -12.88
C ALA A 66 18.91 -4.01 -13.87
N ASP A 67 18.91 -4.38 -15.14
CA ASP A 67 18.05 -3.80 -16.18
C ASP A 67 16.57 -4.21 -16.08
N CYS A 68 16.25 -5.12 -15.13
CA CYS A 68 14.88 -5.50 -14.74
C CYS A 68 14.35 -4.72 -13.53
N VAL A 69 15.09 -3.73 -13.00
CA VAL A 69 14.71 -2.93 -11.83
C VAL A 69 14.62 -1.46 -12.20
N LEU A 70 13.60 -0.77 -11.70
CA LEU A 70 13.42 0.69 -11.83
C LEU A 70 12.98 1.27 -10.50
N VAL A 71 13.81 2.11 -9.89
CA VAL A 71 13.48 2.79 -8.63
C VAL A 71 12.62 4.04 -8.90
N THR A 72 11.61 4.26 -8.05
CA THR A 72 10.64 5.35 -8.18
C THR A 72 10.44 6.10 -6.85
N SER A 73 9.87 7.31 -6.89
CA SER A 73 9.48 8.08 -5.70
C SER A 73 8.22 7.51 -5.03
N GLY A 74 8.34 6.27 -4.56
CA GLY A 74 7.26 5.46 -4.00
C GLY A 74 6.45 4.72 -5.06
N ALA A 75 5.66 3.73 -4.62
CA ALA A 75 4.78 2.95 -5.49
C ALA A 75 3.75 3.82 -6.24
N THR A 76 3.35 4.95 -5.67
CA THR A 76 2.43 5.89 -6.34
C THR A 76 3.04 6.44 -7.64
N GLU A 77 4.30 6.89 -7.63
CA GLU A 77 4.95 7.32 -8.88
C GLU A 77 5.02 6.18 -9.89
N ALA A 78 5.33 4.96 -9.44
CA ALA A 78 5.33 3.78 -10.31
C ALA A 78 3.99 3.55 -11.00
N ILE A 79 2.87 3.68 -10.27
CA ILE A 79 1.51 3.56 -10.81
C ILE A 79 1.27 4.61 -11.91
N TYR A 80 1.57 5.88 -11.63
CA TYR A 80 1.37 6.97 -12.59
C TYR A 80 2.32 6.88 -13.79
N LEU A 81 3.57 6.43 -13.58
CA LEU A 81 4.52 6.20 -14.67
C LEU A 81 4.03 5.10 -15.62
N ILE A 82 3.56 3.98 -15.09
CA ILE A 82 3.03 2.87 -15.89
C ILE A 82 1.80 3.34 -16.68
N ALA A 83 0.83 3.97 -16.03
CA ALA A 83 -0.37 4.48 -16.69
C ALA A 83 -0.01 5.47 -17.81
N ARG A 84 0.88 6.44 -17.54
CA ARG A 84 1.37 7.39 -18.54
C ARG A 84 2.04 6.71 -19.73
N THR A 85 2.91 5.75 -19.47
CA THR A 85 3.66 5.05 -20.51
C THR A 85 2.73 4.33 -21.48
N PHE A 86 1.79 3.53 -20.96
CA PHE A 86 0.88 2.77 -21.81
C PHE A 86 -0.16 3.65 -22.50
N ALA A 87 -0.63 4.72 -21.87
CA ALA A 87 -1.52 5.69 -22.51
C ALA A 87 -0.89 6.40 -23.72
N LEU A 88 0.44 6.61 -23.69
CA LEU A 88 1.16 7.29 -24.77
C LEU A 88 1.67 6.32 -25.85
N GLN A 89 1.73 5.03 -25.57
CA GLN A 89 2.23 4.00 -26.48
C GLN A 89 1.14 3.40 -27.38
N GLN A 90 -0.10 3.36 -26.92
CA GLN A 90 -1.15 2.59 -27.60
C GLN A 90 -2.41 3.42 -27.80
N GLU A 91 -2.90 3.46 -29.04
CA GLU A 91 -4.26 3.91 -29.33
C GLU A 91 -5.26 2.83 -28.84
N SER A 92 -6.30 3.23 -28.11
CA SER A 92 -7.36 2.35 -27.61
C SER A 92 -6.97 1.36 -26.50
N PHE A 93 -6.09 1.79 -25.60
CA PHE A 93 -5.73 1.01 -24.42
C PHE A 93 -6.77 1.17 -23.28
N SER A 94 -7.08 0.09 -22.58
CA SER A 94 -8.04 0.07 -21.47
C SER A 94 -7.47 -0.59 -20.22
N ALA A 95 -8.11 -0.36 -19.08
CA ALA A 95 -7.68 -0.91 -17.78
C ALA A 95 -8.81 -1.68 -17.10
N SER A 96 -8.49 -2.83 -16.51
CA SER A 96 -9.31 -3.55 -15.55
C SER A 96 -8.77 -3.39 -14.16
N ILE A 97 -9.65 -3.14 -13.17
CA ILE A 97 -9.29 -2.91 -11.77
C ILE A 97 -10.20 -3.74 -10.89
N LEU A 98 -9.65 -4.63 -10.07
CA LEU A 98 -10.44 -5.50 -9.20
C LEU A 98 -10.83 -4.75 -7.91
N HIS A 99 -12.04 -4.21 -7.87
CA HIS A 99 -12.58 -3.48 -6.72
C HIS A 99 -13.13 -4.42 -5.62
N PRO A 100 -13.15 -3.96 -4.33
CA PRO A 100 -12.58 -2.71 -3.83
C PRO A 100 -11.04 -2.80 -3.73
N THR A 101 -10.35 -1.77 -4.20
CA THR A 101 -8.88 -1.71 -4.15
C THR A 101 -8.39 -0.26 -4.05
N PHE A 102 -7.07 -0.06 -4.03
CA PHE A 102 -6.43 1.23 -3.91
C PHE A 102 -6.82 2.17 -5.07
N SER A 103 -7.28 3.37 -4.73
CA SER A 103 -7.90 4.31 -5.69
C SER A 103 -6.92 4.88 -6.72
N GLU A 104 -5.60 4.88 -6.42
CA GLU A 104 -4.60 5.48 -7.31
C GLU A 104 -4.51 4.80 -8.67
N TYR A 105 -4.91 3.54 -8.81
CA TYR A 105 -4.97 2.87 -10.13
C TYR A 105 -6.02 3.53 -11.02
N GLU A 106 -7.22 3.75 -10.47
CA GLU A 106 -8.31 4.41 -11.20
C GLU A 106 -8.01 5.90 -11.43
N ASP A 107 -7.41 6.57 -10.45
CA ASP A 107 -7.00 7.98 -10.55
C ASP A 107 -5.91 8.17 -11.63
N ALA A 108 -4.93 7.27 -11.71
CA ALA A 108 -3.90 7.30 -12.74
C ALA A 108 -4.49 7.03 -14.12
N CYS A 109 -5.36 6.02 -14.25
CA CYS A 109 -6.07 5.74 -15.50
C CYS A 109 -6.88 6.96 -15.97
N ARG A 110 -7.64 7.57 -15.07
CA ARG A 110 -8.43 8.77 -15.38
C ARG A 110 -7.54 9.96 -15.77
N MET A 111 -6.41 10.17 -15.10
CA MET A 111 -5.48 11.27 -15.40
C MET A 111 -4.93 11.17 -16.83
N TYR A 112 -4.65 9.98 -17.29
CA TYR A 112 -4.08 9.75 -18.63
C TYR A 112 -5.11 9.30 -19.68
N GLY A 113 -6.41 9.38 -19.36
CA GLY A 113 -7.48 9.10 -20.32
C GLY A 113 -7.64 7.61 -20.67
N ILE A 114 -7.15 6.70 -19.81
CA ILE A 114 -7.33 5.26 -19.99
C ILE A 114 -8.73 4.88 -19.48
N PRO A 115 -9.64 4.38 -20.34
CA PRO A 115 -10.95 3.93 -19.90
C PRO A 115 -10.82 2.69 -19.01
N THR A 116 -11.58 2.69 -17.89
CA THR A 116 -11.68 1.52 -17.03
C THR A 116 -12.87 0.66 -17.43
N LEU A 117 -12.62 -0.61 -17.63
CA LEU A 117 -13.63 -1.61 -17.97
C LEU A 117 -14.26 -2.20 -16.69
N SER A 118 -15.42 -2.86 -16.82
CA SER A 118 -15.95 -3.69 -15.74
C SER A 118 -15.05 -4.92 -15.53
N ASP A 119 -15.05 -5.45 -14.31
CA ASP A 119 -14.09 -6.42 -13.77
C ASP A 119 -13.87 -7.71 -14.59
N ASN A 120 -14.67 -7.97 -15.65
CA ASN A 120 -14.62 -9.19 -16.44
C ASN A 120 -14.41 -8.99 -17.95
N ASP A 121 -14.24 -7.77 -18.41
CA ASP A 121 -14.05 -7.49 -19.85
C ASP A 121 -12.54 -7.46 -20.17
N ALA A 122 -11.95 -8.65 -20.38
CA ALA A 122 -10.65 -8.75 -21.04
C ALA A 122 -10.85 -8.47 -22.53
N ASN A 123 -10.59 -7.25 -22.95
CA ASN A 123 -10.50 -6.89 -24.35
C ASN A 123 -9.05 -6.93 -24.82
N ALA A 124 -8.84 -7.15 -26.11
CA ALA A 124 -7.54 -6.92 -26.71
C ALA A 124 -7.05 -5.50 -26.37
N HIS A 125 -5.76 -5.37 -25.97
CA HIS A 125 -5.13 -4.14 -25.52
C HIS A 125 -5.61 -3.64 -24.14
N SER A 126 -5.34 -4.43 -23.09
CA SER A 126 -5.73 -4.09 -21.74
C SER A 126 -4.66 -4.37 -20.68
N ILE A 127 -4.68 -3.57 -19.62
CA ILE A 127 -3.87 -3.75 -18.42
C ILE A 127 -4.76 -4.14 -17.23
N LEU A 128 -4.36 -5.15 -16.49
CA LEU A 128 -4.96 -5.47 -15.19
C LEU A 128 -4.15 -4.83 -14.06
N TRP A 129 -4.82 -4.09 -13.19
CA TRP A 129 -4.26 -3.60 -11.94
C TRP A 129 -4.69 -4.50 -10.79
N LEU A 130 -3.72 -5.09 -10.10
CA LEU A 130 -3.92 -6.02 -9.00
C LEU A 130 -3.10 -5.58 -7.80
N CYS A 131 -3.75 -5.18 -6.71
CA CYS A 131 -3.11 -5.01 -5.41
C CYS A 131 -3.01 -6.37 -4.69
N ASN A 132 -1.83 -6.82 -4.36
CA ASN A 132 -1.62 -8.14 -3.79
C ASN A 132 -0.44 -8.18 -2.80
N PRO A 133 -0.68 -8.20 -1.49
CA PRO A 133 -1.98 -8.25 -0.78
C PRO A 133 -2.85 -7.01 -1.03
N ASN A 134 -4.17 -7.21 -1.10
CA ASN A 134 -5.09 -6.14 -1.48
C ASN A 134 -5.38 -5.14 -0.35
N ASN A 135 -5.24 -3.88 -0.63
CA ASN A 135 -5.73 -2.79 0.20
C ASN A 135 -7.09 -2.31 -0.37
N PRO A 136 -8.23 -2.43 0.37
CA PRO A 136 -8.33 -2.46 1.83
C PRO A 136 -8.62 -3.83 2.45
N THR A 137 -8.79 -4.91 1.70
CA THR A 137 -9.35 -6.17 2.19
C THR A 137 -8.35 -7.07 2.91
N GLY A 138 -7.05 -6.94 2.63
CA GLY A 138 -6.00 -7.84 3.13
C GLY A 138 -6.00 -9.24 2.48
N SER A 139 -6.76 -9.44 1.41
CA SER A 139 -6.78 -10.71 0.68
C SER A 139 -5.58 -10.87 -0.23
N VAL A 140 -5.17 -12.11 -0.48
CA VAL A 140 -4.04 -12.46 -1.35
C VAL A 140 -4.52 -13.34 -2.49
N VAL A 141 -4.11 -13.00 -3.71
CA VAL A 141 -4.30 -13.79 -4.93
C VAL A 141 -3.06 -14.66 -5.14
N SER A 142 -3.26 -15.94 -5.43
CA SER A 142 -2.12 -16.88 -5.60
C SER A 142 -1.29 -16.59 -6.87
N PRO A 143 0.00 -16.97 -6.88
CA PRO A 143 0.85 -16.83 -8.06
C PRO A 143 0.27 -17.50 -9.31
N GLU A 144 -0.35 -18.68 -9.17
CA GLU A 144 -0.96 -19.41 -10.30
C GLU A 144 -2.12 -18.62 -10.90
N LYS A 145 -2.90 -17.93 -10.06
CA LYS A 145 -4.00 -17.08 -10.56
C LYS A 145 -3.48 -15.84 -11.28
N ILE A 146 -2.38 -15.26 -10.79
CA ILE A 146 -1.73 -14.13 -11.46
C ILE A 146 -1.19 -14.54 -12.83
N GLN A 147 -0.58 -15.73 -12.93
CA GLN A 147 -0.13 -16.29 -14.22
C GLN A 147 -1.29 -16.54 -15.18
N GLN A 148 -2.47 -16.97 -14.69
CA GLN A 148 -3.68 -17.06 -15.53
C GLN A 148 -4.12 -15.69 -16.05
N TYR A 149 -4.04 -14.63 -15.22
CA TYR A 149 -4.32 -13.27 -15.68
C TYR A 149 -3.31 -12.81 -16.75
N ALA A 150 -2.03 -13.13 -16.60
CA ALA A 150 -1.00 -12.80 -17.59
C ALA A 150 -1.25 -13.44 -18.97
N GLN A 151 -2.04 -14.52 -19.05
CA GLN A 151 -2.48 -15.11 -20.31
C GLN A 151 -3.71 -14.41 -20.92
N GLN A 152 -4.42 -13.60 -20.16
CA GLN A 152 -5.69 -12.98 -20.55
C GLN A 152 -5.54 -11.48 -20.87
N PHE A 153 -4.57 -10.81 -20.25
CA PHE A 153 -4.32 -9.38 -20.39
C PHE A 153 -2.99 -9.14 -21.10
N ASP A 154 -2.88 -8.05 -21.86
CA ASP A 154 -1.62 -7.67 -22.48
C ASP A 154 -0.57 -7.35 -21.42
N TYR A 155 -0.99 -6.75 -20.30
CA TYR A 155 -0.12 -6.46 -19.15
C TYR A 155 -0.85 -6.71 -17.84
N VAL A 156 -0.10 -7.17 -16.84
CA VAL A 156 -0.58 -7.35 -15.47
C VAL A 156 0.34 -6.59 -14.52
N VAL A 157 -0.18 -5.60 -13.83
CA VAL A 157 0.53 -4.90 -12.75
C VAL A 157 0.13 -5.50 -11.42
N VAL A 158 1.11 -6.02 -10.70
CA VAL A 158 0.92 -6.62 -9.37
C VAL A 158 1.59 -5.72 -8.34
N ASP A 159 0.79 -4.97 -7.60
CA ASP A 159 1.28 -4.12 -6.52
C ASP A 159 1.47 -4.94 -5.24
N GLN A 160 2.73 -5.29 -4.94
CA GLN A 160 3.14 -6.05 -3.76
C GLN A 160 3.63 -5.15 -2.61
N SER A 161 3.12 -3.93 -2.49
CA SER A 161 3.51 -3.00 -1.43
C SER A 161 3.36 -3.56 -0.01
N TYR A 162 2.62 -4.64 0.19
CA TYR A 162 2.36 -5.28 1.48
C TYR A 162 2.88 -6.71 1.56
N GLU A 163 3.82 -7.11 0.70
CA GLU A 163 4.37 -8.47 0.67
C GLU A 163 5.00 -8.90 1.99
N ASP A 164 5.66 -8.00 2.72
CA ASP A 164 6.31 -8.26 4.01
C ASP A 164 5.31 -8.48 5.16
N TYR A 165 4.02 -8.30 4.93
CA TYR A 165 2.96 -8.41 5.92
C TYR A 165 2.08 -9.66 5.74
N THR A 166 2.48 -10.60 4.90
CA THR A 166 1.73 -11.85 4.67
C THR A 166 2.64 -13.07 4.68
N GLN A 167 2.08 -14.21 5.07
CA GLN A 167 2.72 -15.53 4.93
C GLN A 167 2.18 -16.30 3.72
N ALA A 168 1.20 -15.75 3.02
CA ALA A 168 0.68 -16.38 1.82
C ALA A 168 1.74 -16.39 0.71
N PRO A 169 1.77 -17.41 -0.15
CA PRO A 169 2.67 -17.45 -1.30
C PRO A 169 2.46 -16.22 -2.20
N MET A 170 3.57 -15.56 -2.54
CA MET A 170 3.59 -14.37 -3.38
C MET A 170 4.30 -14.66 -4.70
N LEU A 171 3.99 -13.88 -5.73
CA LEU A 171 4.71 -13.93 -7.00
C LEU A 171 6.17 -13.53 -6.76
N THR A 172 7.11 -14.32 -7.26
CA THR A 172 8.54 -14.05 -7.06
C THR A 172 9.09 -13.10 -8.13
N PRO A 173 10.16 -12.34 -7.82
CA PRO A 173 10.87 -11.54 -8.84
C PRO A 173 11.33 -12.36 -10.05
N GLN A 174 11.74 -13.62 -9.85
CA GLN A 174 12.18 -14.53 -10.91
C GLN A 174 11.03 -14.89 -11.85
N ASP A 175 9.81 -15.13 -11.30
CA ASP A 175 8.61 -15.37 -12.13
C ASP A 175 8.30 -14.15 -13.01
N VAL A 176 8.47 -12.95 -12.43
CA VAL A 176 8.21 -11.68 -13.13
C VAL A 176 9.18 -11.48 -14.29
N VAL A 177 10.49 -11.55 -14.04
CA VAL A 177 11.49 -11.31 -15.10
C VAL A 177 11.50 -12.40 -16.19
N SER A 178 10.94 -13.58 -15.87
CA SER A 178 10.75 -14.68 -16.82
C SER A 178 9.45 -14.57 -17.59
N SER A 179 8.56 -13.65 -17.23
CA SER A 179 7.34 -13.34 -17.98
C SER A 179 7.62 -12.34 -19.10
N ASP A 180 6.64 -12.15 -20.00
CA ASP A 180 6.75 -11.13 -21.04
C ASP A 180 5.99 -9.83 -20.66
N ASN A 181 5.06 -9.89 -19.68
CA ASN A 181 4.03 -8.87 -19.53
C ASN A 181 3.62 -8.58 -18.06
N ILE A 182 4.37 -9.07 -17.06
CA ILE A 182 4.08 -8.78 -15.65
C ILE A 182 5.00 -7.65 -15.15
N LEU A 183 4.41 -6.66 -14.48
CA LEU A 183 5.11 -5.61 -13.77
C LEU A 183 4.78 -5.74 -12.27
N GLN A 184 5.79 -5.87 -11.43
CA GLN A 184 5.65 -6.01 -9.99
C GLN A 184 6.09 -4.72 -9.30
N LEU A 185 5.21 -4.14 -8.47
CA LEU A 185 5.51 -2.93 -7.70
C LEU A 185 5.84 -3.27 -6.25
N HIS A 186 6.84 -2.58 -5.70
CA HIS A 186 7.29 -2.72 -4.33
C HIS A 186 7.36 -1.37 -3.63
N SER A 187 6.98 -1.33 -2.36
CA SER A 187 7.00 -0.11 -1.55
C SER A 187 7.97 -0.23 -0.37
N LEU A 188 9.17 0.28 -0.51
CA LEU A 188 10.13 0.37 0.60
C LEU A 188 9.62 1.24 1.75
N THR A 189 8.65 2.12 1.46
CA THR A 189 7.86 2.87 2.45
C THR A 189 7.24 1.95 3.50
N LYS A 190 6.68 0.82 3.07
CA LYS A 190 5.99 -0.14 3.95
C LYS A 190 6.98 -1.10 4.60
N THR A 191 7.89 -1.67 3.83
CA THR A 191 8.93 -2.60 4.29
C THR A 191 9.76 -2.01 5.44
N TYR A 192 10.13 -0.73 5.34
CA TYR A 192 11.00 -0.07 6.31
C TYR A 192 10.32 0.98 7.18
N ALA A 193 9.00 1.11 7.12
CA ALA A 193 8.23 2.09 7.89
C ALA A 193 8.73 3.55 7.74
N ILE A 194 9.08 3.95 6.51
CA ILE A 194 9.64 5.26 6.15
C ILE A 194 8.74 6.06 5.17
N PRO A 195 7.47 6.30 5.47
CA PRO A 195 6.53 6.90 4.51
C PRO A 195 6.94 8.31 4.05
N GLY A 196 7.67 9.05 4.86
CA GLY A 196 8.13 10.40 4.53
C GLY A 196 9.23 10.45 3.48
N LEU A 197 10.00 9.37 3.25
CA LEU A 197 11.09 9.37 2.29
C LEU A 197 10.63 9.17 0.84
N ARG A 198 9.45 8.61 0.62
CA ARG A 198 8.86 8.40 -0.72
C ARG A 198 9.77 7.56 -1.61
N ILE A 199 9.78 6.24 -1.43
CA ILE A 199 10.62 5.34 -2.20
C ILE A 199 9.96 3.98 -2.44
N GLY A 200 10.08 3.47 -3.67
CA GLY A 200 9.60 2.19 -4.14
C GLY A 200 10.35 1.78 -5.39
N TYR A 201 9.99 0.65 -5.96
CA TYR A 201 10.58 0.19 -7.22
C TYR A 201 9.66 -0.73 -7.98
N ILE A 202 9.97 -0.89 -9.26
CA ILE A 202 9.31 -1.83 -10.19
C ILE A 202 10.31 -2.93 -10.51
N ILE A 203 9.85 -4.18 -10.55
CA ILE A 203 10.52 -5.29 -11.22
C ILE A 203 9.67 -5.69 -12.42
N ALA A 204 10.30 -5.80 -13.59
CA ALA A 204 9.65 -6.25 -14.81
C ALA A 204 10.72 -6.79 -15.79
N PRO A 205 10.32 -7.47 -16.88
CA PRO A 205 11.24 -7.78 -17.98
C PRO A 205 11.97 -6.52 -18.48
N SER A 206 13.24 -6.68 -18.86
CA SER A 206 14.12 -5.56 -19.22
C SER A 206 13.57 -4.66 -20.32
N HIS A 207 12.83 -5.22 -21.29
CA HIS A 207 12.20 -4.42 -22.35
C HIS A 207 11.10 -3.50 -21.82
N LEU A 208 10.32 -3.93 -20.78
CA LEU A 208 9.31 -3.08 -20.14
C LEU A 208 9.97 -2.01 -19.26
N ILE A 209 11.02 -2.36 -18.53
CA ILE A 209 11.82 -1.35 -17.78
C ILE A 209 12.41 -0.32 -18.73
N GLY A 210 13.00 -0.74 -19.86
CA GLY A 210 13.52 0.16 -20.89
C GLY A 210 12.44 1.08 -21.47
N LEU A 211 11.22 0.58 -21.65
CA LEU A 211 10.08 1.37 -22.08
C LEU A 211 9.68 2.42 -21.02
N LEU A 212 9.55 2.02 -19.77
CA LEU A 212 9.19 2.94 -18.67
C LEU A 212 10.22 4.06 -18.49
N ARG A 213 11.53 3.77 -18.60
CA ARG A 213 12.61 4.76 -18.52
C ARG A 213 12.48 5.89 -19.53
N GLN A 214 11.96 5.64 -20.72
CA GLN A 214 11.74 6.67 -21.75
C GLN A 214 10.72 7.74 -21.33
N TYR A 215 9.84 7.41 -20.38
CA TYR A 215 8.79 8.29 -19.88
C TYR A 215 9.09 8.80 -18.45
N MET A 216 10.13 8.34 -17.82
CA MET A 216 10.54 8.80 -16.50
C MET A 216 11.37 10.08 -16.61
N GLY A 217 11.09 11.09 -15.76
CA GLY A 217 11.94 12.27 -15.65
C GLY A 217 13.22 11.96 -14.86
N PRO A 218 14.31 12.70 -15.09
CA PRO A 218 15.50 12.57 -14.27
C PRO A 218 15.27 13.16 -12.86
N TRP A 219 16.04 12.69 -11.86
CA TRP A 219 16.07 13.20 -10.48
C TRP A 219 14.74 13.10 -9.73
N THR A 220 13.89 12.13 -10.06
CA THR A 220 12.58 11.97 -9.39
C THR A 220 12.72 11.44 -7.96
N VAL A 221 13.81 10.73 -7.66
CA VAL A 221 14.08 10.16 -6.33
C VAL A 221 15.08 11.03 -5.57
N ASN A 222 14.70 11.44 -4.35
CA ASN A 222 15.54 12.34 -3.55
C ASN A 222 16.75 11.61 -2.94
N THR A 223 17.83 12.38 -2.69
CA THR A 223 19.09 11.89 -2.15
C THR A 223 18.93 11.09 -0.85
N LEU A 224 18.15 11.60 0.09
CA LEU A 224 18.00 10.96 1.42
C LEU A 224 17.25 9.62 1.32
N ALA A 225 16.30 9.50 0.41
CA ALA A 225 15.62 8.24 0.15
C ALA A 225 16.57 7.18 -0.44
N ILE A 226 17.42 7.59 -1.39
CA ILE A 226 18.44 6.70 -1.98
C ILE A 226 19.41 6.22 -0.89
N GLU A 227 20.00 7.14 -0.12
CA GLU A 227 20.97 6.81 0.93
C GLU A 227 20.37 5.98 2.06
N ALA A 228 19.13 6.29 2.47
CA ALA A 228 18.43 5.49 3.46
C ALA A 228 18.25 4.04 3.01
N CYS A 229 17.78 3.82 1.78
CA CYS A 229 17.51 2.47 1.28
C CYS A 229 18.81 1.70 0.98
N LYS A 230 19.85 2.34 0.48
CA LYS A 230 21.17 1.71 0.35
C LYS A 230 21.63 1.19 1.71
N TRP A 231 21.62 2.06 2.72
CA TRP A 231 22.07 1.71 4.07
C TRP A 231 21.23 0.59 4.69
N LEU A 232 19.88 0.68 4.61
CA LEU A 232 18.96 -0.34 5.15
C LEU A 232 19.19 -1.71 4.52
N MET A 233 19.36 -1.75 3.21
CA MET A 233 19.55 -2.99 2.46
C MET A 233 20.94 -3.59 2.67
N GLU A 234 22.00 -2.79 2.69
CA GLU A 234 23.36 -3.27 2.89
C GLU A 234 23.62 -3.78 4.30
N ASN A 235 22.88 -3.27 5.29
CA ASN A 235 22.97 -3.72 6.68
C ASN A 235 21.88 -4.74 7.09
N ASP A 236 21.09 -5.26 6.14
CA ASP A 236 20.00 -6.22 6.38
C ASP A 236 19.08 -5.84 7.55
N VAL A 237 18.77 -4.53 7.64
CA VAL A 237 17.96 -3.98 8.74
C VAL A 237 16.52 -4.48 8.62
N ARG A 238 16.00 -5.00 9.73
CA ARG A 238 14.59 -5.37 9.86
C ARG A 238 13.95 -4.47 10.90
N VAL A 239 12.87 -3.80 10.51
CA VAL A 239 12.15 -2.85 11.38
C VAL A 239 10.74 -3.33 11.75
N LEU A 240 10.24 -4.33 11.01
CA LEU A 240 8.93 -4.91 11.29
C LEU A 240 9.04 -5.96 12.41
N PRO A 241 7.96 -6.17 13.18
CA PRO A 241 7.89 -7.25 14.16
C PRO A 241 8.04 -8.62 13.49
N ASP A 242 8.28 -9.65 14.30
CA ASP A 242 8.14 -11.03 13.83
C ASP A 242 6.76 -11.22 13.21
N LEU A 243 6.74 -11.67 11.95
CA LEU A 243 5.51 -11.69 11.16
C LEU A 243 4.44 -12.62 11.77
N ASN A 244 4.87 -13.76 12.33
CA ASN A 244 3.95 -14.73 12.95
C ASN A 244 3.24 -14.11 14.17
N THR A 245 4.03 -13.46 15.02
CA THR A 245 3.52 -12.72 16.20
C THR A 245 2.58 -11.59 15.77
N TYR A 246 2.95 -10.88 14.72
CA TYR A 246 2.16 -9.74 14.21
C TYR A 246 0.81 -10.18 13.64
N LEU A 247 0.77 -11.25 12.85
CA LEU A 247 -0.46 -11.80 12.29
C LEU A 247 -1.34 -12.45 13.37
N THR A 248 -0.75 -13.09 14.39
CA THR A 248 -1.47 -13.60 15.55
C THR A 248 -2.18 -12.46 16.32
N GLU A 249 -1.49 -11.34 16.50
CA GLU A 249 -2.09 -10.16 17.12
C GLU A 249 -3.18 -9.52 16.25
N THR A 250 -3.02 -9.54 14.92
CA THR A 250 -4.06 -9.09 13.99
C THR A 250 -5.33 -9.92 14.13
N GLU A 251 -5.20 -11.23 14.21
CA GLU A 251 -6.33 -12.13 14.41
C GLU A 251 -7.00 -11.93 15.77
N ARG A 252 -6.20 -11.72 16.84
CA ARG A 252 -6.72 -11.39 18.18
C ARG A 252 -7.56 -10.11 18.15
N LEU A 253 -7.03 -9.05 17.53
CA LEU A 253 -7.74 -7.76 17.39
C LEU A 253 -9.06 -7.94 16.61
N ARG A 254 -9.01 -8.65 15.49
CA ARG A 254 -10.17 -8.94 14.65
C ARG A 254 -11.27 -9.68 15.41
N GLN A 255 -10.89 -10.72 16.19
CA GLN A 255 -11.83 -11.50 16.98
C GLN A 255 -12.47 -10.67 18.09
N ARG A 256 -11.70 -9.83 18.78
CA ARG A 256 -12.25 -8.92 19.80
C ARG A 256 -13.23 -7.93 19.22
N LEU A 257 -12.95 -7.35 18.07
CA LEU A 257 -13.89 -6.45 17.39
C LEU A 257 -15.19 -7.16 16.99
N ASN A 258 -15.11 -8.41 16.55
CA ASN A 258 -16.30 -9.19 16.21
C ASN A 258 -17.19 -9.57 17.42
N GLN A 259 -16.70 -9.39 18.65
CA GLN A 259 -17.52 -9.54 19.87
C GLN A 259 -18.37 -8.29 20.15
N ILE A 260 -18.07 -7.15 19.54
CA ILE A 260 -18.81 -5.90 19.72
C ILE A 260 -20.08 -5.94 18.86
N PRO A 261 -21.30 -5.88 19.47
CA PRO A 261 -22.53 -5.86 18.70
C PRO A 261 -22.57 -4.69 17.71
N GLY A 262 -22.80 -5.00 16.42
CA GLY A 262 -22.83 -4.01 15.35
C GLY A 262 -21.50 -3.80 14.63
N ILE A 263 -20.42 -4.45 15.05
CA ILE A 263 -19.15 -4.50 14.33
C ILE A 263 -19.00 -5.85 13.62
N LYS A 264 -18.49 -5.83 12.37
CA LYS A 264 -18.13 -7.03 11.62
C LYS A 264 -16.77 -6.82 10.96
N ALA A 265 -15.73 -7.43 11.50
CA ALA A 265 -14.39 -7.42 10.97
C ALA A 265 -14.18 -8.64 10.04
N ALA A 266 -13.77 -8.38 8.79
CA ALA A 266 -13.55 -9.39 7.76
C ALA A 266 -12.26 -10.19 8.04
N GLU A 267 -12.14 -11.37 7.42
CA GLU A 267 -10.91 -12.14 7.39
C GLU A 267 -9.83 -11.40 6.61
N THR A 268 -8.57 -11.67 6.96
CA THR A 268 -7.41 -11.05 6.32
C THR A 268 -6.23 -12.02 6.31
N GLN A 269 -5.30 -11.78 5.40
CA GLN A 269 -4.02 -12.46 5.32
C GLN A 269 -2.83 -11.52 5.58
N THR A 270 -3.12 -10.31 6.11
CA THR A 270 -2.13 -9.26 6.37
C THR A 270 -2.28 -8.67 7.78
N ASN A 271 -1.50 -7.62 8.08
CA ASN A 271 -1.58 -6.84 9.31
C ASN A 271 -2.75 -5.82 9.34
N PHE A 272 -3.60 -5.79 8.34
CA PHE A 272 -4.76 -4.91 8.28
C PHE A 272 -5.99 -5.65 7.75
N PHE A 273 -7.16 -5.13 8.07
CA PHE A 273 -8.43 -5.71 7.64
C PHE A 273 -9.52 -4.66 7.49
N LEU A 274 -10.50 -5.00 6.65
CA LEU A 274 -11.72 -4.24 6.47
C LEU A 274 -12.73 -4.62 7.55
N ALA A 275 -13.43 -3.63 8.09
CA ALA A 275 -14.52 -3.85 9.04
C ALA A 275 -15.75 -3.00 8.67
N GLN A 276 -16.90 -3.38 9.20
CA GLN A 276 -18.17 -2.66 9.08
C GLN A 276 -18.69 -2.29 10.45
N ILE A 277 -19.38 -1.14 10.52
CA ILE A 277 -20.12 -0.69 11.69
C ILE A 277 -21.58 -0.42 11.34
N LYS A 278 -22.50 -0.85 12.19
CA LYS A 278 -23.95 -0.56 12.11
C LYS A 278 -24.51 -0.27 13.49
N PRO A 279 -25.46 0.67 13.61
CA PRO A 279 -26.11 1.45 12.54
C PRO A 279 -25.35 2.70 12.09
N TYR A 280 -24.18 2.99 12.67
CA TYR A 280 -23.38 4.20 12.47
C TYR A 280 -22.55 4.12 11.18
N THR A 281 -21.97 5.27 10.80
CA THR A 281 -21.03 5.37 9.67
C THR A 281 -19.58 5.28 10.15
N ALA A 282 -18.67 4.91 9.25
CA ALA A 282 -17.24 4.91 9.49
C ALA A 282 -16.70 6.32 9.78
N ALA A 283 -17.27 7.34 9.14
CA ALA A 283 -16.91 8.74 9.38
C ALA A 283 -17.24 9.18 10.81
N GLU A 284 -18.43 8.83 11.33
CA GLU A 284 -18.81 9.11 12.72
C GLU A 284 -17.89 8.42 13.73
N LEU A 285 -17.55 7.15 13.48
CA LEU A 285 -16.62 6.40 14.31
C LEU A 285 -15.23 7.04 14.29
N LYS A 286 -14.71 7.34 13.10
CA LYS A 286 -13.40 7.96 12.91
C LYS A 286 -13.28 9.29 13.66
N ASP A 287 -14.27 10.17 13.49
CA ASP A 287 -14.28 11.50 14.15
C ASP A 287 -14.33 11.37 15.68
N TYR A 288 -15.15 10.46 16.19
CA TYR A 288 -15.21 10.17 17.62
C TYR A 288 -13.87 9.65 18.16
N LEU A 289 -13.27 8.65 17.53
CA LEU A 289 -12.00 8.08 17.96
C LEU A 289 -10.87 9.12 17.92
N ALA A 290 -10.82 9.92 16.86
CA ALA A 290 -9.80 10.94 16.72
C ALA A 290 -9.92 12.04 17.77
N ARG A 291 -11.14 12.57 18.02
CA ARG A 291 -11.35 13.70 18.93
C ARG A 291 -11.39 13.30 20.42
N SER A 292 -11.93 12.12 20.74
CA SER A 292 -12.13 11.73 22.15
C SER A 292 -11.01 10.81 22.67
N HIS A 293 -10.34 10.07 21.78
CA HIS A 293 -9.34 9.07 22.17
C HIS A 293 -7.97 9.27 21.49
N HIS A 294 -7.82 10.28 20.62
CA HIS A 294 -6.57 10.53 19.88
C HIS A 294 -6.14 9.34 19.00
N ILE A 295 -7.11 8.56 18.54
CA ILE A 295 -6.92 7.36 17.74
C ILE A 295 -7.42 7.61 16.30
N LEU A 296 -6.56 7.39 15.31
CA LEU A 296 -6.92 7.54 13.90
C LEU A 296 -7.14 6.18 13.23
N ILE A 297 -8.32 5.98 12.63
CA ILE A 297 -8.63 4.85 11.74
C ILE A 297 -8.87 5.33 10.32
N ARG A 298 -8.91 4.40 9.36
CA ARG A 298 -9.22 4.71 7.96
C ARG A 298 -10.73 4.55 7.69
N ASP A 299 -11.41 5.65 7.39
CA ASP A 299 -12.74 5.61 6.76
C ASP A 299 -12.59 5.07 5.33
N ALA A 300 -13.14 3.88 5.08
CA ALA A 300 -13.03 3.19 3.80
C ALA A 300 -14.25 3.40 2.89
N SER A 301 -15.15 4.32 3.22
CA SER A 301 -16.38 4.58 2.46
C SER A 301 -16.13 5.04 1.02
N ASN A 302 -14.98 5.66 0.76
CA ASN A 302 -14.59 6.15 -0.55
C ASN A 302 -13.96 5.11 -1.49
N PHE A 303 -13.72 3.88 -1.03
CA PHE A 303 -13.33 2.81 -1.93
C PHE A 303 -14.52 2.36 -2.78
N ARG A 304 -14.35 2.30 -4.09
CA ARG A 304 -15.40 1.85 -5.01
C ARG A 304 -15.88 0.46 -4.63
N GLY A 305 -17.19 0.28 -4.51
CA GLY A 305 -17.83 -0.97 -4.08
C GLY A 305 -18.03 -1.09 -2.56
N LEU A 306 -17.55 -0.15 -1.76
CA LEU A 306 -17.82 -0.09 -0.32
C LEU A 306 -18.92 0.93 0.01
N THR A 307 -19.38 0.91 1.26
CA THR A 307 -20.49 1.75 1.76
C THR A 307 -20.01 2.67 2.89
N PRO A 308 -20.78 3.68 3.30
CA PRO A 308 -20.44 4.56 4.42
C PRO A 308 -20.18 3.85 5.77
N HIS A 309 -20.45 2.57 5.84
CA HIS A 309 -20.26 1.77 7.05
C HIS A 309 -18.90 1.07 7.13
N HIS A 310 -18.08 1.13 6.08
CA HIS A 310 -16.81 0.42 6.02
C HIS A 310 -15.65 1.27 6.53
N PHE A 311 -14.81 0.67 7.34
CA PHE A 311 -13.56 1.23 7.80
C PHE A 311 -12.45 0.18 7.75
N ARG A 312 -11.20 0.63 7.69
CA ARG A 312 -10.01 -0.24 7.72
C ARG A 312 -9.16 0.07 8.94
N ILE A 313 -8.60 -0.97 9.55
CA ILE A 313 -7.68 -0.92 10.68
C ILE A 313 -6.41 -1.66 10.31
N SER A 314 -5.25 -1.09 10.61
CA SER A 314 -3.96 -1.79 10.63
C SER A 314 -3.55 -2.07 12.08
N THR A 315 -3.11 -3.29 12.35
CA THR A 315 -2.68 -3.73 13.68
C THR A 315 -1.47 -2.94 14.16
N GLN A 316 -1.47 -2.56 15.42
CA GLN A 316 -0.34 -1.95 16.12
C GLN A 316 0.07 -2.84 17.31
N THR A 317 0.58 -2.29 18.41
CA THR A 317 0.88 -3.06 19.61
C THR A 317 -0.37 -3.61 20.28
N SER A 318 -0.23 -4.70 21.06
CA SER A 318 -1.37 -5.30 21.77
C SER A 318 -2.05 -4.30 22.71
N GLN A 319 -1.29 -3.41 23.34
CA GLN A 319 -1.83 -2.37 24.23
C GLN A 319 -2.66 -1.35 23.44
N GLU A 320 -2.16 -0.88 22.30
CA GLU A 320 -2.89 0.07 21.46
C GLU A 320 -4.14 -0.55 20.85
N ASN A 321 -4.05 -1.81 20.44
CA ASN A 321 -5.19 -2.57 19.94
C ASN A 321 -6.28 -2.70 21.01
N ASP A 322 -5.91 -2.92 22.26
CA ASP A 322 -6.86 -2.97 23.37
C ASP A 322 -7.51 -1.60 23.63
N LEU A 323 -6.75 -0.50 23.54
CA LEU A 323 -7.30 0.84 23.62
C LEU A 323 -8.30 1.13 22.52
N LEU A 324 -8.02 0.72 21.28
CA LEU A 324 -8.94 0.87 20.16
C LEU A 324 -10.24 0.10 20.39
N VAL A 325 -10.15 -1.17 20.83
CA VAL A 325 -11.34 -2.00 21.10
C VAL A 325 -12.21 -1.35 22.16
N ASN A 326 -11.63 -0.92 23.30
CA ASN A 326 -12.35 -0.27 24.39
C ASN A 326 -13.03 1.04 23.92
N ALA A 327 -12.35 1.85 23.11
CA ALA A 327 -12.91 3.08 22.56
C ALA A 327 -14.08 2.84 21.60
N ILE A 328 -14.03 1.77 20.78
CA ILE A 328 -15.13 1.37 19.91
C ILE A 328 -16.32 0.84 20.75
N GLU A 329 -16.07 0.04 21.78
CA GLU A 329 -17.11 -0.41 22.71
C GLU A 329 -17.83 0.77 23.36
N GLU A 330 -17.09 1.75 23.87
CA GLU A 330 -17.63 2.97 24.46
C GLU A 330 -18.51 3.75 23.47
N PHE A 331 -18.03 3.92 22.21
CA PHE A 331 -18.79 4.55 21.15
C PHE A 331 -20.14 3.86 20.92
N MET A 332 -20.13 2.53 20.85
CA MET A 332 -21.34 1.74 20.60
C MET A 332 -22.34 1.79 21.77
N GLN A 333 -21.85 1.97 23.00
CA GLN A 333 -22.70 2.08 24.19
C GLN A 333 -23.31 3.48 24.36
N ARG A 334 -22.55 4.55 24.14
CA ARG A 334 -23.00 5.95 24.34
C ARG A 334 -24.23 6.30 23.48
N LYS A 335 -24.26 5.85 22.25
CA LYS A 335 -25.35 6.17 21.33
C LYS A 335 -26.62 5.32 21.59
N LYS A 336 -26.57 4.29 22.42
CA LYS A 336 -27.77 3.58 22.86
C LYS A 336 -28.58 4.36 23.95
N THR A 337 -27.95 5.33 24.60
CA THR A 337 -28.53 6.09 25.71
C THR A 337 -29.21 7.41 25.31
N PHE A 338 -29.12 7.83 24.05
CA PHE A 338 -29.88 8.98 23.54
C PHE A 338 -31.20 8.53 22.95
N PRO A 339 -32.38 8.96 23.48
CA PRO A 339 -33.65 8.68 22.85
C PRO A 339 -33.67 9.38 21.47
N THR A 340 -34.10 8.62 20.46
CA THR A 340 -34.54 9.21 19.18
C THR A 340 -35.67 10.17 19.49
N TRP A 341 -35.42 11.45 19.36
CA TRP A 341 -36.50 12.43 19.29
C TRP A 341 -37.19 12.19 17.94
N GLU A 342 -38.41 11.64 18.03
CA GLU A 342 -39.35 11.56 16.90
C GLU A 342 -39.75 12.96 16.41
#